data_ee81d2ddd057899cc692809c570d8802
#
_entry.id   ee81d2ddd057899cc692809c570d8802
#
_cell.length_a   1.000
_cell.length_b   1.000
_cell.length_c   1.000
_cell.angle_alpha   90.00
_cell.angle_beta   90.00
_cell.angle_gamma   90.00
#
_symmetry.space_group_name_H-M   'P 1'
#
loop_
_entity.id
_entity.type
_entity.pdbx_description
1 polymer ?
#
loop_
_entity_poly.entity_id
_entity_poly.type
_entity_poly.pdbx_seq_one_letter_code
_entity_poly.pdbx_strand_id
1 'polypeptide(L)'
;EIGVRLVGSEMCIRDSSGVADSVAKFIIGLSDDYGPHVLLAMVFIITNLFTELITNNAAAALAFPLALSISAQLGVSPTPFFVVICMAASASFSTPIGYQTNLIVQGIGNYKFTDFVRIGLPLNIITFLISIILIPLIWNF
;
A
#
# COMPACT_ATOMS: atom_id res chain seq x y z
N GLU A 1 -5.01 -23.42 11.35
CA GLU A 1 -6.43 -23.04 11.54
C GLU A 1 -6.61 -21.78 12.39
N ILE A 2 -5.79 -21.55 13.42
CA ILE A 2 -5.91 -20.36 14.29
C ILE A 2 -5.59 -19.06 13.53
N GLY A 3 -4.56 -19.05 12.69
CA GLY A 3 -4.16 -17.86 11.92
C GLY A 3 -5.23 -17.39 10.92
N VAL A 4 -5.93 -18.30 10.27
CA VAL A 4 -6.98 -17.99 9.29
C VAL A 4 -8.22 -17.42 9.98
N ARG A 5 -8.54 -17.86 11.19
CA ARG A 5 -9.67 -17.34 11.98
C ARG A 5 -9.41 -15.92 12.50
N LEU A 6 -8.19 -15.61 12.93
CA LEU A 6 -7.82 -14.27 13.40
C LEU A 6 -7.86 -13.25 12.26
N VAL A 7 -7.29 -13.58 11.12
CA VAL A 7 -7.33 -12.71 9.92
C VAL A 7 -8.77 -12.51 9.44
N GLY A 8 -9.60 -13.56 9.44
CA GLY A 8 -11.01 -13.46 9.07
C GLY A 8 -11.84 -12.59 10.03
N SER A 9 -11.61 -12.68 11.34
CA SER A 9 -12.35 -11.89 12.32
C SER A 9 -11.96 -10.41 12.30
N GLU A 10 -10.67 -10.10 12.13
CA GLU A 10 -10.20 -8.72 11.99
C GLU A 10 -10.70 -8.06 10.70
N MET A 11 -10.80 -8.84 9.62
CA MET A 11 -11.36 -8.37 8.35
C MET A 11 -12.85 -8.06 8.47
N CYS A 12 -13.63 -8.91 9.15
CA CYS A 12 -15.07 -8.69 9.41
C CYS A 12 -15.33 -7.49 10.32
N ILE A 13 -14.54 -7.29 11.38
CA ILE A 13 -14.69 -6.16 12.30
C ILE A 13 -14.38 -4.83 11.58
N ARG A 14 -13.41 -4.83 10.69
CA ARG A 14 -13.02 -3.65 9.92
C ARG A 14 -14.05 -3.28 8.86
N ASP A 15 -14.64 -4.26 8.20
CA ASP A 15 -15.72 -4.07 7.21
C ASP A 15 -17.01 -3.52 7.88
N SER A 16 -17.29 -3.94 9.11
CA SER A 16 -18.46 -3.49 9.85
C SER A 16 -18.30 -2.11 10.52
N SER A 17 -17.09 -1.59 10.66
CA SER A 17 -16.81 -0.31 11.31
C SER A 17 -17.01 0.92 10.42
N GLY A 18 -17.11 0.74 9.09
CA GLY A 18 -17.21 1.84 8.11
C GLY A 18 -15.99 2.75 8.02
N VAL A 19 -14.88 2.38 8.67
CA VAL A 19 -13.64 3.18 8.66
C VAL A 19 -13.05 3.25 7.26
N ALA A 20 -13.05 2.13 6.51
CA ALA A 20 -12.54 2.10 5.15
C ALA A 20 -13.31 3.06 4.23
N ASP A 21 -14.65 3.09 4.35
CA ASP A 21 -15.50 4.01 3.60
C ASP A 21 -15.28 5.47 3.99
N SER A 22 -15.09 5.75 5.27
CA SER A 22 -14.81 7.11 5.75
C SER A 22 -13.45 7.61 5.24
N VAL A 23 -12.43 6.77 5.28
CA VAL A 23 -11.10 7.09 4.75
C VAL A 23 -11.14 7.22 3.23
N ALA A 24 -11.88 6.34 2.52
CA ALA A 24 -12.07 6.45 1.08
C ALA A 24 -12.74 7.76 0.69
N LYS A 25 -13.82 8.17 1.36
CA LYS A 25 -14.49 9.46 1.14
C LYS A 25 -13.57 10.64 1.40
N PHE A 26 -12.75 10.58 2.44
CA PHE A 26 -11.76 11.62 2.73
C PHE A 26 -10.71 11.73 1.62
N ILE A 27 -10.19 10.60 1.13
CA ILE A 27 -9.21 10.55 0.04
C ILE A 27 -9.83 11.05 -1.27
N ILE A 28 -11.06 10.64 -1.58
CA ILE A 28 -11.79 11.08 -2.76
C ILE A 28 -12.07 12.59 -2.68
N GLY A 29 -12.51 13.09 -1.51
CA GLY A 29 -12.75 14.52 -1.32
C GLY A 29 -11.50 15.40 -1.44
N LEU A 30 -10.30 14.85 -1.21
CA LEU A 30 -9.02 15.52 -1.50
C LEU A 30 -8.67 15.52 -2.99
N SER A 31 -9.31 14.70 -3.79
CA SER A 31 -8.96 14.47 -5.20
C SER A 31 -10.13 14.67 -6.17
N ASP A 32 -11.22 15.32 -5.74
CA ASP A 32 -12.44 15.54 -6.53
C ASP A 32 -12.19 16.17 -7.92
N ASP A 33 -11.06 16.87 -8.11
CA ASP A 33 -10.68 17.50 -9.37
C ASP A 33 -9.64 16.70 -10.20
N TYR A 34 -9.06 15.59 -9.69
CA TYR A 34 -7.82 15.05 -10.26
C TYR A 34 -7.94 13.66 -10.93
N GLY A 35 -9.10 13.02 -10.89
CA GLY A 35 -9.36 11.75 -11.57
C GLY A 35 -8.70 10.51 -10.95
N PRO A 36 -8.93 9.29 -11.52
CA PRO A 36 -8.54 8.01 -10.93
C PRO A 36 -7.02 7.80 -10.81
N HIS A 37 -6.22 8.47 -11.63
CA HIS A 37 -4.75 8.37 -11.58
C HIS A 37 -4.17 8.92 -10.27
N VAL A 38 -4.70 10.02 -9.77
CA VAL A 38 -4.24 10.62 -8.51
C VAL A 38 -4.65 9.74 -7.34
N LEU A 39 -5.84 9.15 -7.38
CA LEU A 39 -6.28 8.19 -6.36
C LEU A 39 -5.40 6.94 -6.34
N LEU A 40 -4.99 6.45 -7.51
CA LEU A 40 -4.04 5.35 -7.61
C LEU A 40 -2.70 5.70 -6.95
N ALA A 41 -2.19 6.92 -7.18
CA ALA A 41 -0.96 7.41 -6.55
C ALA A 41 -1.11 7.53 -5.02
N MET A 42 -2.24 8.02 -4.53
CA MET A 42 -2.51 8.13 -3.10
C MET A 42 -2.58 6.75 -2.43
N VAL A 43 -3.24 5.79 -3.05
CA VAL A 43 -3.29 4.40 -2.56
C VAL A 43 -1.88 3.80 -2.51
N PHE A 44 -1.04 4.04 -3.52
CA PHE A 44 0.36 3.61 -3.50
C PHE A 44 1.11 4.19 -2.30
N ILE A 45 1.07 5.52 -2.12
CA ILE A 45 1.80 6.22 -1.05
C ILE A 45 1.35 5.72 0.32
N ILE A 46 0.04 5.61 0.56
CA ILE A 46 -0.51 5.13 1.83
C ILE A 46 -0.07 3.69 2.11
N THR A 47 -0.17 2.81 1.12
CA THR A 47 0.25 1.42 1.25
C THR A 47 1.76 1.31 1.49
N ASN A 48 2.55 2.12 0.77
CA ASN A 48 4.00 2.15 0.94
C ASN A 48 4.42 2.66 2.33
N LEU A 49 3.76 3.68 2.86
CA LEU A 49 3.99 4.13 4.23
C LEU A 49 3.66 3.05 5.27
N PHE A 50 2.57 2.32 5.07
CA PHE A 50 2.23 1.21 5.95
C PHE A 50 3.28 0.10 5.91
N THR A 51 3.75 -0.31 4.73
CA THR A 51 4.73 -1.38 4.61
C THR A 51 6.10 -1.03 5.19
N GLU A 52 6.44 0.24 5.27
CA GLU A 52 7.67 0.70 5.94
C GLU A 52 7.60 0.59 7.47
N LEU A 53 6.39 0.55 8.05
CA LEU A 53 6.15 0.50 9.50
C LEU A 53 5.71 -0.89 9.98
N ILE A 54 5.02 -1.65 9.13
CA ILE A 54 4.47 -2.98 9.43
C ILE A 54 4.88 -3.97 8.33
N THR A 55 4.51 -5.24 8.49
CA THR A 55 4.82 -6.26 7.47
C THR A 55 4.06 -6.01 6.16
N ASN A 56 4.65 -6.41 5.03
CA ASN A 56 4.05 -6.28 3.69
C ASN A 56 2.63 -6.88 3.63
N ASN A 57 2.43 -8.05 4.23
CA ASN A 57 1.14 -8.72 4.25
C ASN A 57 0.08 -7.92 5.04
N ALA A 58 0.48 -7.34 6.17
CA ALA A 58 -0.41 -6.50 6.97
C ALA A 58 -0.75 -5.20 6.24
N ALA A 59 0.22 -4.56 5.59
CA ALA A 59 0.01 -3.36 4.79
C ALA A 59 -0.97 -3.62 3.64
N ALA A 60 -0.79 -4.71 2.89
CA ALA A 60 -1.70 -5.11 1.83
C ALA A 60 -3.11 -5.41 2.35
N ALA A 61 -3.25 -6.13 3.46
CA ALA A 61 -4.54 -6.43 4.09
C ALA A 61 -5.27 -5.17 4.59
N LEU A 62 -4.52 -4.14 5.02
CA LEU A 62 -5.09 -2.85 5.42
C LEU A 62 -5.56 -2.01 4.22
N ALA A 63 -4.79 -2.02 3.13
CA ALA A 63 -5.06 -1.22 1.95
C ALA A 63 -6.17 -1.83 1.05
N PHE A 64 -6.38 -3.14 1.10
CA PHE A 64 -7.33 -3.85 0.25
C PHE A 64 -8.79 -3.34 0.38
N PRO A 65 -9.39 -3.24 1.58
CA PRO A 65 -10.75 -2.71 1.74
C PRO A 65 -10.87 -1.26 1.27
N LEU A 66 -9.80 -0.46 1.48
CA LEU A 66 -9.74 0.92 1.03
C LEU A 66 -9.83 1.01 -0.50
N ALA A 67 -9.08 0.18 -1.21
CA ALA A 67 -9.11 0.14 -2.67
C ALA A 67 -10.47 -0.32 -3.22
N LEU A 68 -11.11 -1.29 -2.58
CA LEU A 68 -12.47 -1.72 -2.92
C LEU A 68 -13.48 -0.58 -2.75
N SER A 69 -13.41 0.13 -1.63
CA SER A 69 -14.33 1.25 -1.37
C SER A 69 -14.12 2.39 -2.37
N ILE A 70 -12.88 2.74 -2.70
CA ILE A 70 -12.55 3.76 -3.71
C ILE A 70 -13.08 3.34 -5.09
N SER A 71 -12.79 2.13 -5.54
CA SER A 71 -13.23 1.65 -6.86
C SER A 71 -14.76 1.59 -6.98
N ALA A 72 -15.46 1.17 -5.92
CA ALA A 72 -16.92 1.13 -5.88
C ALA A 72 -17.55 2.52 -5.94
N GLN A 73 -16.98 3.52 -5.26
CA GLN A 73 -17.48 4.90 -5.26
C GLN A 73 -17.24 5.60 -6.60
N LEU A 74 -16.14 5.29 -7.27
CA LEU A 74 -15.83 5.83 -8.60
C LEU A 74 -16.52 5.08 -9.75
N GLY A 75 -17.03 3.87 -9.51
CA GLY A 75 -17.58 3.02 -10.54
C GLY A 75 -16.56 2.50 -11.54
N VAL A 76 -15.28 2.40 -11.12
CA VAL A 76 -14.16 1.94 -11.96
C VAL A 76 -13.72 0.52 -11.57
N SER A 77 -12.95 -0.12 -12.46
CA SER A 77 -12.39 -1.45 -12.17
C SER A 77 -11.48 -1.42 -10.95
N PRO A 78 -11.61 -2.36 -9.99
CA PRO A 78 -10.73 -2.45 -8.82
C PRO A 78 -9.35 -3.03 -9.17
N THR A 79 -9.17 -3.64 -10.33
CA THR A 79 -7.94 -4.36 -10.71
C THR A 79 -6.68 -3.48 -10.66
N PRO A 80 -6.65 -2.25 -11.22
CA PRO A 80 -5.48 -1.39 -11.12
C PRO A 80 -5.09 -1.08 -9.68
N PHE A 81 -6.07 -0.89 -8.79
CA PHE A 81 -5.84 -0.61 -7.38
C PHE A 81 -5.25 -1.82 -6.65
N PHE A 82 -5.69 -3.04 -6.96
CA PHE A 82 -5.10 -4.25 -6.38
C PHE A 82 -3.66 -4.46 -6.81
N VAL A 83 -3.36 -4.22 -8.10
CA VAL A 83 -2.00 -4.32 -8.62
C VAL A 83 -1.10 -3.28 -7.94
N VAL A 84 -1.59 -2.05 -7.78
CA VAL A 84 -0.83 -0.98 -7.12
C VAL A 84 -0.55 -1.32 -5.64
N ILE A 85 -1.50 -1.92 -4.93
CA ILE A 85 -1.30 -2.37 -3.54
C ILE A 85 -0.21 -3.45 -3.48
N CYS A 86 -0.22 -4.43 -4.38
CA CYS A 86 0.80 -5.46 -4.43
C CYS A 86 2.20 -4.88 -4.66
N MET A 87 2.32 -3.93 -5.58
CA MET A 87 3.59 -3.26 -5.87
C MET A 87 4.05 -2.40 -4.70
N ALA A 88 3.16 -1.59 -4.13
CA ALA A 88 3.46 -0.69 -3.01
C ALA A 88 3.81 -1.45 -1.73
N ALA A 89 3.06 -2.51 -1.40
CA ALA A 89 3.34 -3.34 -0.23
C ALA A 89 4.68 -4.09 -0.33
N SER A 90 5.10 -4.42 -1.55
CA SER A 90 6.40 -5.08 -1.79
C SER A 90 7.58 -4.09 -1.81
N ALA A 91 7.32 -2.80 -1.94
CA ALA A 91 8.33 -1.75 -2.02
C ALA A 91 8.72 -1.21 -0.63
N SER A 92 9.17 -2.09 0.27
CA SER A 92 9.65 -1.74 1.62
C SER A 92 11.17 -1.68 1.63
N PHE A 93 11.73 -0.61 1.07
CA PHE A 93 13.17 -0.48 0.89
C PHE A 93 13.80 0.53 1.85
N SER A 94 13.03 1.49 2.34
CA SER A 94 13.57 2.64 3.09
C SER A 94 13.82 2.34 4.56
N THR A 95 13.17 1.31 5.11
CA THR A 95 13.37 0.93 6.51
C THR A 95 13.80 -0.52 6.67
N PRO A 96 14.63 -0.84 7.67
CA PRO A 96 14.96 -2.22 7.99
C PRO A 96 13.79 -2.95 8.68
N ILE A 97 12.80 -2.23 9.22
CA ILE A 97 11.72 -2.77 10.04
C ILE A 97 10.66 -3.45 9.18
N GLY A 98 10.32 -2.87 8.02
CA GLY A 98 9.24 -3.35 7.16
C GLY A 98 9.51 -4.73 6.54
N TYR A 99 10.77 -5.13 6.40
CA TYR A 99 11.15 -6.40 5.80
C TYR A 99 12.16 -7.18 6.65
N GLN A 100 11.82 -8.42 7.01
CA GLN A 100 12.62 -9.25 7.92
C GLN A 100 14.07 -9.46 7.44
N THR A 101 14.27 -9.58 6.13
CA THR A 101 15.61 -9.73 5.54
C THR A 101 16.47 -8.50 5.79
N ASN A 102 15.90 -7.29 5.70
CA ASN A 102 16.60 -6.04 5.96
C ASN A 102 17.05 -5.96 7.43
N LEU A 103 16.21 -6.41 8.37
CA LEU A 103 16.54 -6.51 9.79
C LEU A 103 17.73 -7.45 10.06
N ILE A 104 17.75 -8.61 9.39
CA ILE A 104 18.84 -9.58 9.53
C ILE A 104 20.14 -8.98 8.97
N VAL A 105 20.09 -8.38 7.79
CA VAL A 105 21.25 -7.74 7.15
C VAL A 105 21.77 -6.59 7.99
N GLN A 106 20.89 -5.77 8.58
CA GLN A 106 21.26 -4.69 9.49
C GLN A 106 22.05 -5.23 10.69
N GLY A 107 21.56 -6.31 11.32
CA GLY A 107 22.19 -6.88 12.51
C GLY A 107 23.58 -7.47 12.23
N ILE A 108 23.74 -8.17 11.11
CA ILE A 108 25.01 -8.83 10.75
C ILE A 108 26.00 -7.85 10.11
N GLY A 109 25.49 -6.97 9.24
CA GLY A 109 26.29 -6.04 8.43
C GLY A 109 26.66 -4.74 9.15
N ASN A 110 26.16 -4.53 10.37
CA ASN A 110 26.38 -3.29 11.15
C ASN A 110 25.97 -2.01 10.40
N TYR A 111 24.94 -2.11 9.54
CA TYR A 111 24.40 -0.98 8.81
C TYR A 111 23.58 -0.06 9.71
N LYS A 112 23.66 1.23 9.46
CA LYS A 112 22.85 2.24 10.15
C LYS A 112 21.49 2.38 9.46
N PHE A 113 20.48 2.77 10.21
CA PHE A 113 19.15 3.09 9.68
C PHE A 113 19.21 4.08 8.49
N THR A 114 20.07 5.06 8.59
CA THR A 114 20.30 6.07 7.55
C THR A 114 20.78 5.51 6.21
N ASP A 115 21.49 4.39 6.24
CA ASP A 115 21.99 3.75 5.02
C ASP A 115 20.84 3.14 4.21
N PHE A 116 19.85 2.54 4.92
CA PHE A 116 18.62 2.05 4.29
C PHE A 116 17.80 3.18 3.69
N VAL A 117 17.60 4.28 4.43
CA VAL A 117 16.87 5.45 3.91
C VAL A 117 17.55 6.02 2.68
N ARG A 118 18.87 6.15 2.69
CA ARG A 118 19.65 6.76 1.59
C ARG A 118 19.53 5.98 0.27
N ILE A 119 19.46 4.66 0.34
CA ILE A 119 19.37 3.78 -0.85
C ILE A 119 17.92 3.44 -1.14
N GLY A 120 17.12 3.18 -0.12
CA GLY A 120 15.74 2.73 -0.25
C GLY A 120 14.78 3.81 -0.75
N LEU A 121 14.96 5.06 -0.30
CA LEU A 121 14.08 6.15 -0.70
C LEU A 121 14.13 6.42 -2.22
N PRO A 122 15.29 6.53 -2.89
CA PRO A 122 15.34 6.60 -4.35
C PRO A 122 14.67 5.40 -5.03
N LEU A 123 14.85 4.20 -4.49
CA LEU A 123 14.26 2.99 -5.05
C LEU A 123 12.73 3.00 -4.91
N ASN A 124 12.21 3.44 -3.77
CA ASN A 124 10.76 3.62 -3.58
C ASN A 124 10.19 4.64 -4.57
N ILE A 125 10.89 5.75 -4.83
CA ILE A 125 10.46 6.76 -5.81
C ILE A 125 10.44 6.17 -7.21
N ILE A 126 11.46 5.41 -7.61
CA ILE A 126 11.52 4.75 -8.92
C ILE A 126 10.36 3.76 -9.06
N THR A 127 10.13 2.91 -8.05
CA THR A 127 9.03 1.95 -8.06
C THR A 127 7.67 2.66 -8.13
N PHE A 128 7.50 3.76 -7.40
CA PHE A 128 6.31 4.60 -7.46
C PHE A 128 6.05 5.12 -8.88
N LEU A 129 7.05 5.77 -9.50
CA LEU A 129 6.91 6.34 -10.84
C LEU A 129 6.59 5.26 -11.88
N ILE A 130 7.29 4.13 -11.84
CA ILE A 130 7.05 3.01 -12.74
C ILE A 130 5.63 2.48 -12.56
N SER A 131 5.17 2.28 -11.33
CA SER A 131 3.84 1.76 -11.03
C SER A 131 2.73 2.69 -11.52
N ILE A 132 2.84 4.01 -11.26
CA ILE A 132 1.82 4.99 -11.66
C ILE A 132 1.73 5.13 -13.18
N ILE A 133 2.83 4.93 -13.90
CA ILE A 133 2.84 5.01 -15.38
C ILE A 133 2.35 3.70 -16.01
N LEU A 134 2.90 2.56 -15.58
CA LEU A 134 2.64 1.27 -16.24
C LEU A 134 1.29 0.66 -15.90
N ILE A 135 0.82 0.79 -14.65
CA ILE A 135 -0.43 0.13 -14.23
C ILE A 135 -1.62 0.64 -15.04
N PRO A 136 -1.85 1.94 -15.21
CA PRO A 136 -2.97 2.42 -16.02
C PRO A 136 -2.84 2.14 -17.53
N LEU A 137 -1.62 1.90 -18.01
CA LEU A 137 -1.39 1.53 -19.42
C LEU A 137 -1.77 0.07 -19.71
N ILE A 138 -1.62 -0.81 -18.72
CA ILE A 138 -1.88 -2.25 -18.87
C ILE A 138 -3.31 -2.58 -18.44
N TRP A 139 -3.78 -1.99 -17.37
CA TRP A 139 -5.13 -2.18 -16.82
C TRP A 139 -5.91 -0.86 -16.89
N ASN A 140 -6.90 -0.83 -17.77
CA ASN A 140 -7.82 0.31 -17.86
C ASN A 140 -8.73 0.39 -16.62
N PHE A 141 -9.09 1.61 -16.23
CA PHE A 141 -10.03 1.89 -15.15
C PHE A 141 -11.47 1.53 -15.51
#